data_497e8ecd1547481d9846fc2bde12f636
#
_entry.id   497e8ecd1547481d9846fc2bde12f636
#
_cell.length_a   1.000
_cell.length_b   1.000
_cell.length_c   1.000
_cell.angle_alpha   90.00
_cell.angle_beta   90.00
_cell.angle_gamma   90.00
#
_symmetry.space_group_name_H-M   'P 1'
#
loop_
_entity.id
_entity.type
_entity.pdbx_description
1 polymer ?
#
loop_
_entity_poly.entity_id
_entity_poly.type
_entity_poly.pdbx_seq_one_letter_code
_entity_poly.pdbx_strand_id
1 'polypeptide(L)'
;MADFMQFSGLFNRCYLPPLPQPQVVYALFEARPRPHAARLPLNFCLVLDRSGSMSGPKIKQLRDAVRTMISHLDPDDTIAMVAFNAHAEVLIPATSAADTEALAARVGRLEAGGGTSLAPAVRAGLAEI
;
A
#
# COMPACT_ATOMS: atom_id res chain seq x y z
N MET A 1 21.51 -7.54 17.25
CA MET A 1 20.64 -7.62 16.06
C MET A 1 19.23 -7.85 16.57
N ALA A 2 18.34 -6.88 16.39
CA ALA A 2 16.96 -7.02 16.89
C ALA A 2 16.24 -8.05 16.02
N ASP A 3 15.67 -9.06 16.67
CA ASP A 3 14.98 -10.17 16.03
C ASP A 3 13.49 -9.74 15.81
N PHE A 4 13.22 -9.12 14.65
CA PHE A 4 11.93 -8.49 14.35
C PHE A 4 10.85 -9.47 13.90
N MET A 5 11.24 -10.69 13.52
CA MET A 5 10.33 -11.68 12.95
C MET A 5 10.49 -13.03 13.63
N GLN A 6 9.38 -13.68 13.85
CA GLN A 6 9.33 -15.09 14.25
C GLN A 6 8.94 -15.94 13.05
N PHE A 7 9.73 -16.96 12.76
CA PHE A 7 9.44 -17.91 11.71
C PHE A 7 9.05 -19.26 12.31
N SER A 8 8.04 -19.89 11.76
CA SER A 8 7.67 -21.26 12.09
C SER A 8 7.41 -22.06 10.82
N GLY A 9 7.64 -23.36 10.88
CA GLY A 9 7.39 -24.27 9.77
C GLY A 9 6.69 -25.53 10.25
N LEU A 10 5.68 -25.95 9.53
CA LEU A 10 4.94 -27.17 9.74
C LEU A 10 4.98 -28.02 8.47
N PHE A 11 5.21 -29.32 8.64
CA PHE A 11 5.11 -30.29 7.56
C PHE A 11 3.91 -31.20 7.81
N ASN A 12 3.22 -31.59 6.75
CA ASN A 12 2.09 -32.52 6.87
C ASN A 12 2.53 -33.95 7.23
N ARG A 13 3.83 -34.25 7.17
CA ARG A 13 4.42 -35.55 7.55
C ARG A 13 5.73 -35.35 8.31
N CYS A 14 5.84 -36.01 9.45
CA CYS A 14 7.06 -36.00 10.28
C CYS A 14 8.13 -36.96 9.76
N TYR A 15 7.74 -37.93 8.90
CA TYR A 15 8.61 -38.97 8.36
C TYR A 15 8.20 -39.31 6.92
N LEU A 16 9.18 -39.44 6.04
CA LEU A 16 9.02 -39.88 4.66
C LEU A 16 9.64 -41.26 4.52
N PRO A 17 8.81 -42.33 4.41
CA PRO A 17 9.36 -43.66 4.15
C PRO A 17 10.00 -43.70 2.75
N PRO A 18 11.10 -44.47 2.55
CA PRO A 18 11.69 -44.65 1.25
C PRO A 18 10.79 -45.50 0.35
N LEU A 19 9.94 -44.80 -0.44
CA LEU A 19 9.05 -45.44 -1.40
C LEU A 19 9.58 -45.20 -2.82
N PRO A 20 9.41 -46.19 -3.74
CA PRO A 20 9.89 -46.06 -5.14
C PRO A 20 9.07 -45.06 -5.97
N GLN A 21 7.95 -44.57 -5.47
CA GLN A 21 7.07 -43.63 -6.13
C GLN A 21 7.21 -42.20 -5.61
N PRO A 22 6.96 -41.16 -6.42
CA PRO A 22 6.96 -39.79 -5.98
C PRO A 22 6.01 -39.55 -4.80
N GLN A 23 6.46 -38.82 -3.79
CA GLN A 23 5.65 -38.46 -2.63
C GLN A 23 5.42 -36.93 -2.62
N VAL A 24 4.18 -36.53 -2.32
CA VAL A 24 3.83 -35.12 -2.15
C VAL A 24 3.93 -34.76 -0.67
N VAL A 25 4.69 -33.72 -0.38
CA VAL A 25 4.84 -33.14 0.95
C VAL A 25 4.37 -31.71 0.91
N TYR A 26 3.56 -31.34 1.89
CA TYR A 26 3.14 -29.95 2.08
C TYR A 26 3.93 -29.36 3.23
N ALA A 27 4.46 -28.17 3.01
CA ALA A 27 5.12 -27.37 4.02
C ALA A 27 4.38 -26.03 4.16
N LEU A 28 4.03 -25.66 5.38
CA LEU A 28 3.51 -24.34 5.72
C LEU A 28 4.61 -23.57 6.43
N PHE A 29 5.02 -22.44 5.86
CA PHE A 29 5.93 -21.51 6.49
C PHE A 29 5.14 -20.27 6.93
N GLU A 30 5.26 -19.93 8.20
CA GLU A 30 4.60 -18.77 8.77
C GLU A 30 5.66 -17.78 9.27
N ALA A 31 5.50 -16.51 8.89
CA ALA A 31 6.29 -15.40 9.39
C ALA A 31 5.36 -14.45 10.17
N ARG A 32 5.67 -14.24 11.44
CA ARG A 32 4.92 -13.33 12.32
C ARG A 32 5.83 -12.22 12.84
N PRO A 33 5.40 -10.95 12.81
CA PRO A 33 6.12 -9.90 13.52
C PRO A 33 6.06 -10.16 15.04
N ARG A 34 7.15 -9.89 15.74
CA ARG A 34 7.14 -9.95 17.20
C ARG A 34 6.41 -8.73 17.78
N PRO A 35 5.61 -8.89 18.84
CA PRO A 35 4.77 -7.81 19.41
C PRO A 35 5.54 -6.57 19.87
N HIS A 36 6.86 -6.64 20.02
CA HIS A 36 7.73 -5.54 20.47
C HIS A 36 8.76 -5.12 19.41
N ALA A 37 8.57 -5.54 18.16
CA ALA A 37 9.39 -5.04 17.06
C ALA A 37 9.09 -3.55 16.86
N ALA A 38 10.12 -2.71 16.83
CA ALA A 38 9.96 -1.30 16.46
C ALA A 38 9.27 -1.23 15.09
N ARG A 39 8.24 -0.38 15.00
CA ARG A 39 7.56 -0.12 13.72
C ARG A 39 8.61 0.43 12.75
N LEU A 40 8.71 -0.17 11.58
CA LEU A 40 9.52 0.36 10.51
C LEU A 40 8.72 1.46 9.79
N PRO A 41 9.36 2.57 9.41
CA PRO A 41 8.72 3.60 8.61
C PRO A 41 8.18 3.00 7.30
N LEU A 42 6.99 3.43 6.92
CA LEU A 42 6.38 3.05 5.65
C LEU A 42 6.88 3.99 4.55
N ASN A 43 7.07 3.44 3.34
CA ASN A 43 7.25 4.21 2.12
C ASN A 43 6.26 3.67 1.08
N PHE A 44 5.29 4.48 0.66
CA PHE A 44 4.26 4.04 -0.26
C PHE A 44 3.69 5.19 -1.09
N CYS A 45 3.14 4.82 -2.25
CA CYS A 45 2.45 5.75 -3.13
C CYS A 45 0.99 5.34 -3.31
N LEU A 46 0.07 6.28 -3.14
CA LEU A 46 -1.34 6.13 -3.48
C LEU A 46 -1.59 6.55 -4.91
N VAL A 47 -2.20 5.66 -5.70
CA VAL A 47 -2.63 5.94 -7.07
C VAL A 47 -4.14 6.08 -7.06
N LEU A 48 -4.63 7.32 -7.19
CA LEU A 48 -6.01 7.74 -6.95
C LEU A 48 -6.77 7.95 -8.26
N ASP A 49 -7.81 7.15 -8.49
CA ASP A 49 -8.70 7.34 -9.64
C ASP A 49 -9.61 8.55 -9.40
N ARG A 50 -9.51 9.55 -10.30
CA ARG A 50 -10.40 10.71 -10.35
C ARG A 50 -11.13 10.81 -11.69
N SER A 51 -11.32 9.69 -12.40
CA SER A 51 -12.06 9.65 -13.67
C SER A 51 -13.53 10.12 -13.52
N GLY A 52 -14.20 10.36 -14.64
CA GLY A 52 -15.59 10.83 -14.64
C GLY A 52 -16.56 9.90 -13.90
N SER A 53 -16.31 8.60 -13.88
CA SER A 53 -17.11 7.61 -13.13
C SER A 53 -17.01 7.75 -11.61
N MET A 54 -16.03 8.52 -11.11
CA MET A 54 -15.84 8.84 -9.69
C MET A 54 -16.64 10.06 -9.23
N SER A 55 -17.40 10.72 -10.12
CA SER A 55 -18.20 11.90 -9.79
C SER A 55 -19.25 11.63 -8.69
N GLY A 56 -19.64 12.69 -7.99
CA GLY A 56 -20.65 12.66 -6.95
C GLY A 56 -20.16 12.04 -5.62
N PRO A 57 -20.89 11.08 -5.03
CA PRO A 57 -20.54 10.52 -3.72
C PRO A 57 -19.19 9.78 -3.69
N LYS A 58 -18.79 9.17 -4.82
CA LYS A 58 -17.55 8.33 -4.87
C LYS A 58 -16.30 9.16 -4.62
N ILE A 59 -16.15 10.32 -5.28
CA ILE A 59 -14.97 11.18 -5.07
C ILE A 59 -14.91 11.73 -3.65
N LYS A 60 -16.08 11.96 -3.02
CA LYS A 60 -16.15 12.37 -1.63
C LYS A 60 -15.67 11.25 -0.71
N GLN A 61 -16.16 10.01 -0.91
CA GLN A 61 -15.72 8.84 -0.16
C GLN A 61 -14.23 8.57 -0.32
N LEU A 62 -13.68 8.74 -1.54
CA LEU A 62 -12.25 8.63 -1.78
C LEU A 62 -11.46 9.66 -0.95
N ARG A 63 -11.87 10.93 -0.96
CA ARG A 63 -11.22 11.96 -0.15
C ARG A 63 -11.26 11.64 1.34
N ASP A 64 -12.41 11.18 1.85
CA ASP A 64 -12.58 10.85 3.25
C ASP A 64 -11.74 9.62 3.64
N ALA A 65 -11.68 8.61 2.80
CA ALA A 65 -10.83 7.42 3.00
C ALA A 65 -9.33 7.78 3.05
N VAL A 66 -8.87 8.61 2.09
CA VAL A 66 -7.46 9.05 2.06
C VAL A 66 -7.12 9.92 3.27
N ARG A 67 -8.03 10.82 3.70
CA ARG A 67 -7.83 11.61 4.93
C ARG A 67 -7.71 10.72 6.17
N THR A 68 -8.59 9.71 6.27
CA THR A 68 -8.52 8.73 7.36
C THR A 68 -7.18 7.98 7.35
N MET A 69 -6.71 7.57 6.17
CA MET A 69 -5.40 6.92 6.06
C MET A 69 -4.27 7.86 6.51
N ILE A 70 -4.25 9.11 6.03
CA ILE A 70 -3.25 10.11 6.43
C ILE A 70 -3.21 10.29 7.95
N SER A 71 -4.38 10.28 8.64
CA SER A 71 -4.44 10.46 10.09
C SER A 71 -3.85 9.29 10.90
N HIS A 72 -3.55 8.17 10.25
CA HIS A 72 -2.93 7.00 10.88
C HIS A 72 -1.42 6.87 10.58
N LEU A 73 -0.87 7.81 9.80
CA LEU A 73 0.55 7.81 9.49
C LEU A 73 1.37 8.40 10.64
N ASP A 74 2.55 7.85 10.82
CA ASP A 74 3.55 8.44 11.72
C ASP A 74 4.42 9.46 10.96
N PRO A 75 4.99 10.43 11.67
CA PRO A 75 5.85 11.47 11.04
C PRO A 75 7.03 10.90 10.23
N ASP A 76 7.52 9.71 10.59
CA ASP A 76 8.63 9.03 9.92
C ASP A 76 8.20 8.27 8.65
N ASP A 77 6.90 8.16 8.40
CA ASP A 77 6.40 7.55 7.16
C ASP A 77 6.63 8.49 5.98
N THR A 78 6.85 7.91 4.81
CA THR A 78 6.92 8.61 3.54
C THR A 78 5.71 8.25 2.69
N ILE A 79 5.03 9.26 2.19
CA ILE A 79 3.86 9.11 1.33
C ILE A 79 4.02 9.89 0.04
N ALA A 80 3.62 9.28 -1.07
CA ALA A 80 3.40 9.96 -2.34
C ALA A 80 1.95 9.76 -2.79
N MET A 81 1.43 10.66 -3.61
CA MET A 81 0.09 10.52 -4.20
C MET A 81 0.10 10.90 -5.67
N VAL A 82 -0.39 10.01 -6.51
CA VAL A 82 -0.62 10.24 -7.93
C VAL A 82 -2.13 10.20 -8.17
N ALA A 83 -2.69 11.26 -8.73
CA ALA A 83 -4.07 11.27 -9.18
C ALA A 83 -4.13 11.01 -10.69
N PHE A 84 -5.13 10.26 -11.15
CA PHE A 84 -5.27 10.02 -12.58
C PHE A 84 -6.71 10.08 -13.08
N ASN A 85 -6.81 10.45 -14.34
CA ASN A 85 -7.98 10.34 -15.19
C ASN A 85 -7.52 9.93 -16.60
N ALA A 86 -7.75 10.73 -17.64
CA ALA A 86 -7.11 10.54 -18.95
C ALA A 86 -5.59 10.74 -18.88
N HIS A 87 -5.09 11.47 -17.89
CA HIS A 87 -3.68 11.77 -17.63
C HIS A 87 -3.33 11.44 -16.18
N ALA A 88 -2.05 11.14 -15.93
CA ALA A 88 -1.51 10.99 -14.58
C ALA A 88 -0.86 12.29 -14.13
N GLU A 89 -1.06 12.65 -12.86
CA GLU A 89 -0.52 13.85 -12.22
C GLU A 89 0.00 13.47 -10.84
N VAL A 90 1.26 13.83 -10.53
CA VAL A 90 1.80 13.70 -9.18
C VAL A 90 1.18 14.79 -8.32
N LEU A 91 0.20 14.41 -7.51
CA LEU A 91 -0.51 15.31 -6.62
C LEU A 91 0.37 15.72 -5.44
N ILE A 92 1.09 14.75 -4.88
CA ILE A 92 2.03 14.92 -3.78
C ILE A 92 3.26 14.07 -4.11
N PRO A 93 4.44 14.68 -4.33
CA PRO A 93 5.69 13.94 -4.48
C PRO A 93 6.05 13.25 -3.15
N ALA A 94 6.93 12.24 -3.21
CA ALA A 94 7.37 11.52 -2.01
C ALA A 94 7.85 12.49 -0.92
N THR A 95 7.15 12.49 0.21
CA THR A 95 7.40 13.41 1.32
C THR A 95 7.07 12.75 2.65
N SER A 96 7.67 13.27 3.75
CA SER A 96 7.33 12.85 5.10
C SER A 96 5.85 13.11 5.41
N ALA A 97 5.24 12.22 6.17
CA ALA A 97 3.86 12.34 6.64
C ALA A 97 3.73 13.30 7.86
N ALA A 98 4.77 14.02 8.24
CA ALA A 98 4.78 14.91 9.41
C ALA A 98 3.71 16.02 9.36
N ASP A 99 3.38 16.53 8.16
CA ASP A 99 2.35 17.56 7.97
C ASP A 99 1.07 16.94 7.37
N THR A 100 0.33 16.23 8.21
CA THR A 100 -0.93 15.57 7.84
C THR A 100 -2.01 16.56 7.40
N GLU A 101 -2.00 17.79 7.90
CA GLU A 101 -2.97 18.83 7.54
C GLU A 101 -2.76 19.32 6.11
N ALA A 102 -1.52 19.62 5.73
CA ALA A 102 -1.18 20.01 4.36
C ALA A 102 -1.49 18.90 3.35
N LEU A 103 -1.19 17.62 3.70
CA LEU A 103 -1.53 16.47 2.89
C LEU A 103 -3.05 16.34 2.69
N ALA A 104 -3.83 16.44 3.76
CA ALA A 104 -5.29 16.35 3.73
C ALA A 104 -5.93 17.51 2.94
N ALA A 105 -5.36 18.71 3.02
CA ALA A 105 -5.82 19.87 2.26
C ALA A 105 -5.65 19.67 0.74
N ARG A 106 -4.54 19.06 0.29
CA ARG A 106 -4.31 18.73 -1.12
C ARG A 106 -5.32 17.71 -1.64
N VAL A 107 -5.56 16.64 -0.87
CA VAL A 107 -6.57 15.62 -1.18
C VAL A 107 -7.98 16.23 -1.29
N GLY A 108 -8.29 17.20 -0.44
CA GLY A 108 -9.57 17.91 -0.45
C GLY A 108 -9.91 18.61 -1.77
N ARG A 109 -8.93 18.94 -2.59
CA ARG A 109 -9.07 19.62 -3.89
C ARG A 109 -9.24 18.67 -5.06
N LEU A 110 -9.18 17.35 -4.86
CA LEU A 110 -9.39 16.36 -5.91
C LEU A 110 -10.80 16.49 -6.49
N GLU A 111 -10.90 16.67 -7.80
CA GLU A 111 -12.17 16.71 -8.53
C GLU A 111 -12.21 15.55 -9.54
N ALA A 112 -13.40 14.96 -9.68
CA ALA A 112 -13.60 13.90 -10.65
C ALA A 112 -13.90 14.47 -12.04
N GLY A 113 -13.34 13.83 -13.08
CA GLY A 113 -13.61 14.19 -14.47
C GLY A 113 -12.66 13.51 -15.45
N GLY A 114 -13.06 13.52 -16.72
CA GLY A 114 -12.24 12.97 -17.81
C GLY A 114 -12.32 11.45 -17.96
N GLY A 115 -11.42 10.90 -18.79
CA GLY A 115 -11.30 9.48 -19.08
C GLY A 115 -10.55 8.71 -17.98
N THR A 116 -10.04 7.50 -18.32
CA THR A 116 -9.32 6.64 -17.38
C THR A 116 -8.11 6.04 -18.06
N SER A 117 -6.90 6.34 -17.55
CA SER A 117 -5.64 5.79 -18.04
C SER A 117 -4.76 5.38 -16.86
N LEU A 118 -4.85 4.10 -16.47
CA LEU A 118 -4.18 3.57 -15.27
C LEU A 118 -2.68 3.38 -15.45
N ALA A 119 -2.22 2.90 -16.62
CA ALA A 119 -0.82 2.49 -16.81
C ALA A 119 0.20 3.64 -16.60
N PRO A 120 -0.02 4.88 -17.10
CA PRO A 120 0.85 6.01 -16.77
C PRO A 120 0.86 6.36 -15.29
N ALA A 121 -0.29 6.22 -14.61
CA ALA A 121 -0.40 6.53 -13.19
C ALA A 121 0.38 5.57 -12.31
N VAL A 122 0.28 4.26 -12.60
CA VAL A 122 1.08 3.25 -11.88
C VAL A 122 2.57 3.49 -12.12
N ARG A 123 2.98 3.83 -13.33
CA ARG A 123 4.37 4.13 -13.66
C ARG A 123 4.88 5.37 -12.92
N ALA A 124 4.06 6.43 -12.84
CA ALA A 124 4.37 7.63 -12.06
C ALA A 124 4.49 7.29 -10.57
N GLY A 125 3.56 6.49 -10.02
CA GLY A 125 3.60 6.07 -8.61
C GLY A 125 4.82 5.23 -8.27
N LEU A 126 5.26 4.34 -9.15
CA LEU A 126 6.49 3.55 -8.97
C LEU A 126 7.76 4.41 -9.01
N ALA A 127 7.73 5.56 -9.66
CA ALA A 127 8.86 6.47 -9.69
C ALA A 127 8.99 7.33 -8.42
N GLU A 128 7.95 7.35 -7.58
CA GLU A 128 7.91 8.10 -6.33
C GLU A 128 8.36 7.27 -5.10
N ILE A 129 8.50 5.96 -5.23
CA ILE A 129 8.94 5.03 -4.18
C ILE A 129 10.27 4.40 -4.54
#